data_f42f38c231f28db80943dbae9f90e952
#
_entry.id   f42f38c231f28db80943dbae9f90e952
#
_cell.length_a   1.000
_cell.length_b   1.000
_cell.length_c   1.000
_cell.angle_alpha   90.00
_cell.angle_beta   90.00
_cell.angle_gamma   90.00
#
_symmetry.space_group_name_H-M   'P 1'
#
loop_
_entity.id
_entity.type
_entity.pdbx_description
1 polymer ?
#
loop_
_entity_poly.entity_id
_entity_poly.type
_entity_poly.pdbx_seq_one_letter_code
_entity_poly.pdbx_strand_id
1 'polypeptide(L)'
;MENKKFDVVIFGATSFVGQIMTKHIAETIDNYPNLSWAIAGRSKDKLQKLKNELGENFSKLNIFVCDAFDTQKLNKLCESTKVIATTVGPYALYGEALIKACANIGTHYCDLSGEAYWIKDMIVNYGEAAKKSGSKIVNCCGFDSIPSDLGVFELQKYSKEQFGSYAHQIKLGVEKTKGGASGGTLASMIQAVIAAKQNPQLRKEMGNPYNLCPEFSENKLRQNRITSAKFDNDYETWSAPFIMEAINTRVVLRSHLLSNKLYGEDFLYQEQMLMGKGISGYLKSISLVLGIGLFALLVFLTPTRKLLQRFVLPKPGEGPSFEEQKNGFFKISLLGKIKEGKTVTLKVSGDTDPGYGCTAKMLTQSALCLAFDLNHNQKGGGFYTPATAMGGALTERLQQYAGMKFEI
;
A
#
# COMPACT_ATOMS: atom_id res chain seq x y z
N MET A 1 18.39 16.16 -9.43
CA MET A 1 17.53 15.20 -10.15
C MET A 1 17.29 15.57 -11.62
N GLU A 2 17.69 16.74 -12.06
CA GLU A 2 17.38 17.27 -13.41
C GLU A 2 18.01 16.50 -14.60
N ASN A 3 19.01 15.68 -14.39
CA ASN A 3 19.72 14.97 -15.49
C ASN A 3 19.44 13.47 -15.55
N LYS A 4 18.37 12.97 -14.94
CA LYS A 4 18.05 11.55 -15.00
C LYS A 4 17.28 11.21 -16.27
N LYS A 5 17.67 10.11 -16.94
CA LYS A 5 17.14 9.70 -18.25
C LYS A 5 15.67 9.32 -18.21
N PHE A 6 15.21 8.72 -17.09
CA PHE A 6 13.84 8.23 -16.94
C PHE A 6 13.13 8.90 -15.75
N ASP A 7 11.90 9.28 -15.95
CA ASP A 7 11.04 9.74 -14.87
C ASP A 7 10.62 8.58 -14.00
N VAL A 8 10.17 7.47 -14.61
CA VAL A 8 9.70 6.29 -13.88
C VAL A 8 10.28 5.01 -14.49
N VAL A 9 10.76 4.10 -13.64
CA VAL A 9 11.06 2.71 -14.03
C VAL A 9 10.18 1.76 -13.23
N ILE A 10 9.50 0.84 -13.94
CA ILE A 10 8.75 -0.26 -13.33
C ILE A 10 9.71 -1.42 -13.12
N PHE A 11 10.12 -1.67 -11.87
CA PHE A 11 10.95 -2.82 -11.51
C PHE A 11 10.07 -4.01 -11.11
N GLY A 12 10.23 -5.13 -11.83
CA GLY A 12 9.33 -6.28 -11.73
C GLY A 12 8.15 -6.20 -12.70
N ALA A 13 8.32 -5.51 -13.83
CA ALA A 13 7.28 -5.33 -14.86
C ALA A 13 6.65 -6.65 -15.36
N THR A 14 7.34 -7.77 -15.24
CA THR A 14 6.84 -9.10 -15.62
C THR A 14 6.08 -9.84 -14.51
N SER A 15 5.96 -9.26 -13.31
CA SER A 15 5.05 -9.76 -12.27
C SER A 15 3.59 -9.53 -12.69
N PHE A 16 2.64 -10.17 -12.00
CA PHE A 16 1.23 -9.99 -12.35
C PHE A 16 0.80 -8.52 -12.26
N VAL A 17 1.04 -7.84 -11.15
CA VAL A 17 0.74 -6.41 -10.97
C VAL A 17 1.61 -5.53 -11.89
N GLY A 18 2.89 -5.90 -12.08
CA GLY A 18 3.79 -5.16 -12.97
C GLY A 18 3.33 -5.13 -14.42
N GLN A 19 2.75 -6.22 -14.93
CA GLN A 19 2.14 -6.26 -16.26
C GLN A 19 0.93 -5.35 -16.37
N ILE A 20 0.04 -5.36 -15.35
CA ILE A 20 -1.14 -4.47 -15.31
C ILE A 20 -0.70 -3.01 -15.28
N MET A 21 0.26 -2.67 -14.42
CA MET A 21 0.84 -1.33 -14.32
C MET A 21 1.47 -0.88 -15.64
N THR A 22 2.23 -1.75 -16.30
CA THR A 22 2.88 -1.47 -17.58
C THR A 22 1.85 -1.19 -18.68
N LYS A 23 0.80 -2.02 -18.77
CA LYS A 23 -0.30 -1.85 -19.72
C LYS A 23 -1.09 -0.58 -19.42
N HIS A 24 -1.37 -0.30 -18.15
CA HIS A 24 -2.09 0.91 -17.73
C HIS A 24 -1.35 2.20 -18.12
N ILE A 25 -0.02 2.27 -17.94
CA ILE A 25 0.77 3.42 -18.41
C ILE A 25 0.69 3.53 -19.93
N ALA A 26 0.81 2.43 -20.66
CA ALA A 26 0.75 2.44 -22.11
C ALA A 26 -0.63 2.89 -22.64
N GLU A 27 -1.72 2.44 -22.03
CA GLU A 27 -3.09 2.82 -22.37
C GLU A 27 -3.41 4.28 -22.05
N THR A 28 -2.73 4.86 -21.07
CA THR A 28 -2.98 6.23 -20.61
C THR A 28 -1.83 7.20 -20.97
N ILE A 29 -0.94 6.79 -21.87
CA ILE A 29 0.29 7.53 -22.19
C ILE A 29 0.01 8.95 -22.73
N ASP A 30 -1.10 9.14 -23.43
CA ASP A 30 -1.51 10.44 -23.99
C ASP A 30 -1.78 11.49 -22.90
N ASN A 31 -2.09 11.06 -21.67
CA ASN A 31 -2.21 11.94 -20.52
C ASN A 31 -0.83 12.44 -20.01
N TYR A 32 0.26 11.83 -20.50
CA TYR A 32 1.62 12.08 -20.04
C TYR A 32 2.60 12.24 -21.22
N PRO A 33 2.43 13.27 -22.09
CA PRO A 33 3.16 13.38 -23.35
C PRO A 33 4.68 13.48 -23.20
N ASN A 34 5.16 13.90 -22.05
CA ASN A 34 6.59 14.06 -21.75
C ASN A 34 7.15 12.95 -20.86
N LEU A 35 6.40 11.88 -20.58
CA LEU A 35 6.84 10.80 -19.70
C LEU A 35 7.95 9.99 -20.36
N SER A 36 9.13 10.04 -19.76
CA SER A 36 10.23 9.12 -20.08
C SER A 36 10.22 7.94 -19.11
N TRP A 37 9.90 6.75 -19.61
CA TRP A 37 9.76 5.58 -18.75
C TRP A 37 10.42 4.32 -19.31
N ALA A 38 10.63 3.33 -18.45
CA ALA A 38 11.21 2.06 -18.83
C ALA A 38 10.67 0.91 -17.96
N ILE A 39 10.89 -0.32 -18.41
CA ILE A 39 10.54 -1.54 -17.70
C ILE A 39 11.79 -2.32 -17.32
N ALA A 40 11.79 -2.92 -16.13
CA ALA A 40 12.93 -3.66 -15.60
C ALA A 40 12.49 -4.99 -14.98
N GLY A 41 13.38 -5.98 -15.02
CA GLY A 41 13.18 -7.30 -14.43
C GLY A 41 14.29 -8.27 -14.82
N ARG A 42 14.25 -9.48 -14.27
CA ARG A 42 15.35 -10.46 -14.43
C ARG A 42 15.36 -11.22 -15.77
N SER A 43 14.21 -11.33 -16.45
CA SER A 43 14.09 -12.14 -17.69
C SER A 43 13.94 -11.24 -18.90
N LYS A 44 14.96 -11.21 -19.76
CA LYS A 44 14.95 -10.46 -21.01
C LYS A 44 13.80 -10.87 -21.93
N ASP A 45 13.56 -12.16 -22.07
CA ASP A 45 12.54 -12.68 -22.99
C ASP A 45 11.12 -12.29 -22.55
N LYS A 46 10.85 -12.36 -21.21
CA LYS A 46 9.53 -11.93 -20.69
C LYS A 46 9.32 -10.42 -20.81
N LEU A 47 10.37 -9.63 -20.60
CA LEU A 47 10.31 -8.17 -20.80
C LEU A 47 10.08 -7.82 -22.27
N GLN A 48 10.79 -8.51 -23.19
CA GLN A 48 10.60 -8.29 -24.62
C GLN A 48 9.19 -8.71 -25.08
N LYS A 49 8.69 -9.85 -24.59
CA LYS A 49 7.31 -10.29 -24.84
C LYS A 49 6.31 -9.24 -24.37
N LEU A 50 6.42 -8.76 -23.12
CA LEU A 50 5.55 -7.72 -22.58
C LEU A 50 5.60 -6.44 -23.42
N LYS A 51 6.79 -5.99 -23.81
CA LYS A 51 6.97 -4.82 -24.68
C LYS A 51 6.27 -5.00 -26.02
N ASN A 52 6.39 -6.17 -26.66
CA ASN A 52 5.72 -6.46 -27.93
C ASN A 52 4.18 -6.46 -27.79
N GLU A 53 3.65 -6.91 -26.64
CA GLU A 53 2.22 -6.87 -26.32
C GLU A 53 1.64 -5.45 -26.23
N LEU A 54 2.48 -4.44 -25.98
CA LEU A 54 2.04 -3.02 -25.91
C LEU A 54 1.82 -2.40 -27.29
N GLY A 55 2.27 -3.06 -28.36
CA GLY A 55 2.12 -2.59 -29.75
C GLY A 55 3.31 -1.78 -30.28
N GLU A 56 3.23 -1.39 -31.55
CA GLU A 56 4.35 -0.76 -32.29
C GLU A 56 4.76 0.61 -31.72
N ASN A 57 3.85 1.37 -31.14
CA ASN A 57 4.13 2.66 -30.53
C ASN A 57 5.15 2.57 -29.39
N PHE A 58 5.27 1.39 -28.78
CA PHE A 58 6.23 1.13 -27.68
C PHE A 58 7.47 0.36 -28.14
N SER A 59 7.71 0.24 -29.46
CA SER A 59 8.90 -0.43 -30.00
C SER A 59 10.23 0.15 -29.50
N LYS A 60 10.26 1.42 -29.08
CA LYS A 60 11.43 2.12 -28.51
C LYS A 60 11.46 2.11 -26.97
N LEU A 61 10.48 1.47 -26.28
CA LEU A 61 10.48 1.38 -24.82
C LEU A 61 11.77 0.70 -24.32
N ASN A 62 12.43 1.33 -23.37
CA ASN A 62 13.68 0.81 -22.82
C ASN A 62 13.42 -0.37 -21.87
N ILE A 63 14.28 -1.37 -21.95
CA ILE A 63 14.27 -2.57 -21.12
C ILE A 63 15.57 -2.65 -20.32
N PHE A 64 15.48 -2.85 -19.01
CA PHE A 64 16.61 -3.14 -18.15
C PHE A 64 16.53 -4.58 -17.64
N VAL A 65 17.56 -5.38 -17.96
CA VAL A 65 17.67 -6.74 -17.42
C VAL A 65 18.51 -6.68 -16.15
N CYS A 66 17.81 -6.75 -15.01
CA CYS A 66 18.41 -6.61 -13.69
C CYS A 66 17.74 -7.58 -12.70
N ASP A 67 18.56 -8.35 -11.98
CA ASP A 67 18.12 -9.16 -10.84
C ASP A 67 18.07 -8.32 -9.56
N ALA A 68 17.19 -8.68 -8.63
CA ALA A 68 17.01 -7.98 -7.36
C ALA A 68 18.28 -8.03 -6.44
N PHE A 69 19.22 -8.93 -6.71
CA PHE A 69 20.48 -9.09 -5.96
C PHE A 69 21.69 -8.50 -6.69
N ASP A 70 21.54 -8.03 -7.93
CA ASP A 70 22.62 -7.42 -8.70
C ASP A 70 22.80 -5.94 -8.31
N THR A 71 23.54 -5.70 -7.24
CA THR A 71 23.73 -4.36 -6.67
C THR A 71 24.36 -3.38 -7.66
N GLN A 72 25.23 -3.84 -8.56
CA GLN A 72 25.86 -2.96 -9.56
C GLN A 72 24.86 -2.47 -10.59
N LYS A 73 24.00 -3.38 -11.09
CA LYS A 73 22.94 -2.98 -12.03
C LYS A 73 21.83 -2.17 -11.35
N LEU A 74 21.49 -2.48 -10.09
CA LEU A 74 20.53 -1.68 -9.32
C LEU A 74 21.03 -0.24 -9.15
N ASN A 75 22.30 -0.04 -8.82
CA ASN A 75 22.88 1.30 -8.71
C ASN A 75 22.79 2.06 -10.04
N LYS A 76 23.22 1.45 -11.17
CA LYS A 76 23.10 2.05 -12.51
C LYS A 76 21.66 2.40 -12.87
N LEU A 77 20.70 1.54 -12.51
CA LEU A 77 19.28 1.80 -12.72
C LEU A 77 18.83 3.02 -11.91
N CYS A 78 19.19 3.10 -10.63
CA CYS A 78 18.87 4.23 -9.77
C CYS A 78 19.51 5.54 -10.24
N GLU A 79 20.77 5.50 -10.71
CA GLU A 79 21.46 6.68 -11.27
C GLU A 79 20.72 7.27 -12.48
N SER A 80 20.07 6.43 -13.28
CA SER A 80 19.38 6.84 -14.50
C SER A 80 17.91 7.22 -14.30
N THR A 81 17.33 7.09 -13.09
CA THR A 81 15.89 7.12 -12.88
C THR A 81 15.48 8.07 -11.75
N LYS A 82 14.45 8.90 -11.94
CA LYS A 82 13.89 9.73 -10.87
C LYS A 82 13.14 8.89 -9.83
N VAL A 83 12.25 8.00 -10.30
CA VAL A 83 11.40 7.15 -9.45
C VAL A 83 11.46 5.70 -9.88
N ILE A 84 11.68 4.78 -8.95
CA ILE A 84 11.48 3.36 -9.17
C ILE A 84 10.19 2.92 -8.46
N ALA A 85 9.24 2.40 -9.23
CA ALA A 85 8.07 1.70 -8.73
C ALA A 85 8.30 0.20 -8.82
N THR A 86 8.27 -0.51 -7.70
CA THR A 86 8.58 -1.95 -7.68
C THR A 86 7.40 -2.81 -7.27
N THR A 87 7.27 -3.93 -7.99
CA THR A 87 6.29 -4.99 -7.72
C THR A 87 6.97 -6.32 -7.40
N VAL A 88 8.27 -6.28 -7.04
CA VAL A 88 9.08 -7.47 -6.73
C VAL A 88 8.92 -7.84 -5.26
N GLY A 89 7.98 -8.71 -4.96
CA GLY A 89 7.75 -9.26 -3.62
C GLY A 89 7.97 -10.79 -3.57
N PRO A 90 8.02 -11.41 -2.38
CA PRO A 90 8.00 -10.79 -1.04
C PRO A 90 9.17 -9.83 -0.79
N TYR A 91 8.87 -8.66 -0.25
CA TYR A 91 9.85 -7.58 -0.12
C TYR A 91 10.93 -7.88 0.90
N ALA A 92 10.61 -8.60 1.98
CA ALA A 92 11.60 -9.06 2.96
C ALA A 92 12.67 -9.99 2.34
N LEU A 93 12.39 -10.61 1.19
CA LEU A 93 13.35 -11.47 0.50
C LEU A 93 14.12 -10.75 -0.61
N TYR A 94 13.52 -9.77 -1.28
CA TYR A 94 14.04 -9.19 -2.51
C TYR A 94 14.18 -7.66 -2.52
N GLY A 95 13.63 -6.95 -1.51
CA GLY A 95 13.47 -5.49 -1.57
C GLY A 95 14.66 -4.69 -1.08
N GLU A 96 15.48 -5.24 -0.16
CA GLU A 96 16.49 -4.48 0.58
C GLU A 96 17.55 -3.84 -0.32
N ALA A 97 18.12 -4.59 -1.26
CA ALA A 97 19.20 -4.08 -2.14
C ALA A 97 18.74 -2.89 -2.99
N LEU A 98 17.48 -2.92 -3.45
CA LEU A 98 16.90 -1.82 -4.22
C LEU A 98 16.64 -0.58 -3.34
N ILE A 99 16.05 -0.75 -2.15
CA ILE A 99 15.86 0.36 -1.20
C ILE A 99 17.20 1.00 -0.83
N LYS A 100 18.22 0.18 -0.54
CA LYS A 100 19.59 0.66 -0.26
C LYS A 100 20.13 1.50 -1.41
N ALA A 101 20.00 1.04 -2.64
CA ALA A 101 20.43 1.78 -3.82
C ALA A 101 19.69 3.12 -3.97
N CYS A 102 18.36 3.10 -3.87
CA CYS A 102 17.52 4.30 -3.94
C CYS A 102 17.87 5.32 -2.84
N ALA A 103 18.00 4.87 -1.59
CA ALA A 103 18.33 5.70 -0.45
C ALA A 103 19.71 6.37 -0.57
N ASN A 104 20.72 5.67 -1.11
CA ASN A 104 22.07 6.22 -1.25
C ASN A 104 22.21 7.17 -2.45
N ILE A 105 21.50 6.91 -3.55
CA ILE A 105 21.68 7.62 -4.84
C ILE A 105 20.74 8.82 -4.96
N GLY A 106 19.70 8.91 -4.11
CA GLY A 106 18.69 9.96 -4.18
C GLY A 106 17.58 9.69 -5.20
N THR A 107 17.34 8.42 -5.52
CA THR A 107 16.23 8.00 -6.38
C THR A 107 14.98 7.77 -5.54
N HIS A 108 13.84 8.32 -5.94
CA HIS A 108 12.59 8.06 -5.25
C HIS A 108 12.13 6.62 -5.47
N TYR A 109 11.37 6.10 -4.52
CA TYR A 109 10.93 4.70 -4.48
C TYR A 109 9.48 4.61 -4.04
N CYS A 110 8.71 3.74 -4.69
CA CYS A 110 7.40 3.32 -4.20
C CYS A 110 7.15 1.83 -4.47
N ASP A 111 6.37 1.19 -3.58
CA ASP A 111 6.08 -0.23 -3.62
C ASP A 111 4.67 -0.58 -3.13
N LEU A 112 4.39 -1.89 -3.07
CA LEU A 112 3.14 -2.49 -2.57
C LEU A 112 3.37 -3.32 -1.31
N SER A 113 4.43 -3.05 -0.53
CA SER A 113 4.74 -3.86 0.64
C SER A 113 3.73 -3.68 1.76
N GLY A 114 3.17 -4.80 2.25
CA GLY A 114 2.41 -4.87 3.50
C GLY A 114 3.22 -5.46 4.67
N GLU A 115 4.54 -5.66 4.48
CA GLU A 115 5.44 -6.35 5.41
C GLU A 115 6.01 -5.36 6.46
N ALA A 116 5.17 -4.94 7.42
CA ALA A 116 5.50 -3.89 8.38
C ALA A 116 6.82 -4.10 9.14
N TYR A 117 7.19 -5.34 9.46
CA TYR A 117 8.45 -5.65 10.14
C TYR A 117 9.66 -5.33 9.24
N TRP A 118 9.58 -5.68 7.95
CA TRP A 118 10.63 -5.37 6.99
C TRP A 118 10.73 -3.86 6.72
N ILE A 119 9.59 -3.18 6.55
CA ILE A 119 9.58 -1.72 6.36
C ILE A 119 10.25 -1.02 7.55
N LYS A 120 9.96 -1.45 8.80
CA LYS A 120 10.64 -0.95 9.99
C LYS A 120 12.15 -1.08 9.89
N ASP A 121 12.65 -2.26 9.50
CA ASP A 121 14.09 -2.51 9.37
C ASP A 121 14.71 -1.60 8.29
N MET A 122 13.99 -1.38 7.18
CA MET A 122 14.44 -0.46 6.12
C MET A 122 14.50 1.00 6.62
N ILE A 123 13.51 1.44 7.41
CA ILE A 123 13.51 2.78 8.03
C ILE A 123 14.74 2.95 8.94
N VAL A 124 15.01 1.96 9.79
CA VAL A 124 16.15 1.99 10.73
C VAL A 124 17.49 2.00 9.99
N ASN A 125 17.63 1.13 8.98
CA ASN A 125 18.91 0.92 8.30
C ASN A 125 19.24 2.01 7.28
N TYR A 126 18.24 2.57 6.60
CA TYR A 126 18.43 3.45 5.44
C TYR A 126 17.78 4.84 5.57
N GLY A 127 17.12 5.12 6.69
CA GLY A 127 16.44 6.41 6.90
C GLY A 127 17.36 7.61 6.80
N GLU A 128 18.52 7.54 7.45
CA GLU A 128 19.51 8.64 7.41
C GLU A 128 20.14 8.79 6.01
N ALA A 129 20.41 7.68 5.31
CA ALA A 129 20.90 7.74 3.93
C ALA A 129 19.89 8.41 3.01
N ALA A 130 18.59 8.04 3.12
CA ALA A 130 17.52 8.65 2.35
C ALA A 130 17.35 10.15 2.65
N LYS A 131 17.45 10.56 3.92
CA LYS A 131 17.43 11.99 4.30
C LYS A 131 18.59 12.74 3.65
N LYS A 132 19.80 12.20 3.73
CA LYS A 132 21.02 12.85 3.20
C LYS A 132 20.99 12.97 1.68
N SER A 133 20.52 11.96 0.96
CA SER A 133 20.49 11.94 -0.51
C SER A 133 19.29 12.70 -1.12
N GLY A 134 18.27 13.02 -0.32
CA GLY A 134 17.00 13.58 -0.79
C GLY A 134 16.03 12.53 -1.35
N SER A 135 16.33 11.22 -1.25
CA SER A 135 15.44 10.15 -1.69
C SER A 135 14.16 10.11 -0.86
N LYS A 136 13.00 10.08 -1.50
CA LYS A 136 11.72 9.80 -0.84
C LYS A 136 11.38 8.32 -1.06
N ILE A 137 11.34 7.56 0.02
CA ILE A 137 10.97 6.14 0.04
C ILE A 137 9.54 6.05 0.57
N VAL A 138 8.61 5.58 -0.27
CA VAL A 138 7.18 5.49 0.06
C VAL A 138 6.72 4.04 -0.12
N ASN A 139 6.55 3.34 0.98
CA ASN A 139 6.00 1.99 0.99
C ASN A 139 4.47 2.01 0.97
N CYS A 140 3.84 0.87 0.73
CA CYS A 140 2.40 0.66 0.84
C CYS A 140 1.56 1.51 -0.14
N CYS A 141 2.02 1.69 -1.39
CA CYS A 141 1.34 2.48 -2.41
C CYS A 141 0.26 1.69 -3.19
N GLY A 142 -0.51 0.83 -2.51
CA GLY A 142 -1.60 0.05 -3.07
C GLY A 142 -2.87 0.09 -2.22
N PHE A 143 -3.82 -0.77 -2.54
CA PHE A 143 -5.09 -0.88 -1.80
C PHE A 143 -4.88 -1.15 -0.31
N ASP A 144 -3.81 -1.83 0.05
CA ASP A 144 -3.52 -2.18 1.43
C ASP A 144 -3.42 -0.95 2.34
N SER A 145 -3.05 0.23 1.82
CA SER A 145 -2.94 1.41 2.69
C SER A 145 -3.42 2.73 2.08
N ILE A 146 -3.41 2.90 0.75
CA ILE A 146 -3.79 4.19 0.13
C ILE A 146 -5.20 4.64 0.53
N PRO A 147 -6.26 3.80 0.44
CA PRO A 147 -7.61 4.23 0.82
C PRO A 147 -7.73 4.63 2.29
N SER A 148 -6.97 3.98 3.17
CA SER A 148 -6.93 4.26 4.60
C SER A 148 -6.18 5.55 4.92
N ASP A 149 -4.96 5.68 4.40
CA ASP A 149 -4.05 6.78 4.70
C ASP A 149 -4.55 8.11 4.10
N LEU A 150 -4.89 8.11 2.81
CA LEU A 150 -5.46 9.29 2.14
C LEU A 150 -6.90 9.56 2.59
N GLY A 151 -7.68 8.52 2.88
CA GLY A 151 -9.02 8.71 3.44
C GLY A 151 -8.99 9.45 4.78
N VAL A 152 -8.06 9.07 5.68
CA VAL A 152 -7.84 9.81 6.93
C VAL A 152 -7.35 11.23 6.65
N PHE A 153 -6.41 11.40 5.73
CA PHE A 153 -5.87 12.71 5.37
C PHE A 153 -6.97 13.66 4.88
N GLU A 154 -7.82 13.23 3.94
CA GLU A 154 -8.90 14.06 3.38
C GLU A 154 -10.00 14.34 4.42
N LEU A 155 -10.39 13.34 5.22
CA LEU A 155 -11.35 13.54 6.29
C LEU A 155 -10.84 14.55 7.32
N GLN A 156 -9.58 14.46 7.71
CA GLN A 156 -8.96 15.39 8.66
C GLN A 156 -8.83 16.80 8.10
N LYS A 157 -8.46 16.93 6.83
CA LYS A 157 -8.43 18.20 6.12
C LYS A 157 -9.81 18.87 6.14
N TYR A 158 -10.85 18.13 5.72
CA TYR A 158 -12.22 18.63 5.73
C TYR A 158 -12.69 18.99 7.16
N SER A 159 -12.41 18.13 8.14
CA SER A 159 -12.78 18.40 9.55
C SER A 159 -12.16 19.70 10.04
N LYS A 160 -10.89 19.95 9.72
CA LYS A 160 -10.21 21.19 10.12
C LYS A 160 -10.79 22.42 9.42
N GLU A 161 -11.10 22.30 8.13
CA GLU A 161 -11.66 23.41 7.32
C GLU A 161 -13.10 23.76 7.77
N GLN A 162 -13.95 22.75 8.02
CA GLN A 162 -15.38 22.98 8.33
C GLN A 162 -15.67 23.24 9.81
N PHE A 163 -14.89 22.62 10.71
CA PHE A 163 -15.16 22.67 12.15
C PHE A 163 -14.04 23.32 12.98
N GLY A 164 -12.96 23.76 12.34
CA GLY A 164 -11.82 24.36 13.02
C GLY A 164 -10.96 23.37 13.83
N SER A 165 -11.33 22.09 13.86
CA SER A 165 -10.67 21.02 14.66
C SER A 165 -10.57 19.72 13.90
N TYR A 166 -9.57 18.92 14.24
CA TYR A 166 -9.40 17.57 13.70
C TYR A 166 -10.31 16.57 14.44
N ALA A 167 -10.68 15.48 13.74
CA ALA A 167 -11.34 14.35 14.36
C ALA A 167 -10.33 13.61 15.29
N HIS A 168 -10.68 13.46 16.56
CA HIS A 168 -9.85 12.75 17.55
C HIS A 168 -9.99 11.23 17.45
N GLN A 169 -11.05 10.74 16.83
CA GLN A 169 -11.25 9.32 16.55
C GLN A 169 -11.77 9.12 15.12
N ILE A 170 -11.16 8.21 14.39
CA ILE A 170 -11.63 7.78 13.07
C ILE A 170 -11.83 6.28 13.07
N LYS A 171 -13.00 5.83 12.64
CA LYS A 171 -13.32 4.44 12.36
C LYS A 171 -13.45 4.25 10.85
N LEU A 172 -12.73 3.29 10.29
CA LEU A 172 -12.90 2.87 8.92
C LEU A 172 -13.73 1.59 8.87
N GLY A 173 -14.81 1.61 8.10
CA GLY A 173 -15.66 0.47 7.82
C GLY A 173 -15.60 0.08 6.36
N VAL A 174 -15.20 -1.16 6.07
CA VAL A 174 -15.27 -1.73 4.73
C VAL A 174 -16.70 -2.19 4.49
N GLU A 175 -17.42 -1.50 3.61
CA GLU A 175 -18.84 -1.77 3.32
C GLU A 175 -19.01 -2.95 2.36
N LYS A 176 -18.25 -2.92 1.26
CA LYS A 176 -18.29 -3.95 0.22
C LYS A 176 -16.96 -4.00 -0.52
N THR A 177 -16.55 -5.21 -0.87
CA THR A 177 -15.45 -5.45 -1.79
C THR A 177 -15.83 -6.57 -2.75
N LYS A 178 -15.39 -6.46 -3.99
CA LYS A 178 -15.45 -7.54 -4.98
C LYS A 178 -14.08 -7.61 -5.66
N GLY A 179 -13.39 -8.72 -5.47
CA GLY A 179 -12.04 -8.99 -5.96
C GLY A 179 -11.38 -10.05 -5.09
N GLY A 180 -10.26 -10.57 -5.54
CA GLY A 180 -9.49 -11.60 -4.85
C GLY A 180 -8.28 -11.06 -4.10
N ALA A 181 -7.83 -11.78 -3.06
CA ALA A 181 -6.53 -11.55 -2.49
C ALA A 181 -5.44 -11.96 -3.48
N SER A 182 -4.40 -11.14 -3.62
CA SER A 182 -3.32 -11.44 -4.56
C SER A 182 -2.46 -12.61 -4.06
N GLY A 183 -1.93 -13.40 -5.00
CA GLY A 183 -0.92 -14.41 -4.67
C GLY A 183 0.30 -13.81 -3.98
N GLY A 184 0.66 -12.56 -4.30
CA GLY A 184 1.71 -11.78 -3.62
C GLY A 184 1.35 -11.47 -2.18
N THR A 185 0.15 -10.94 -1.92
CA THR A 185 -0.34 -10.64 -0.55
C THR A 185 -0.36 -11.91 0.32
N LEU A 186 -0.88 -13.02 -0.22
CA LEU A 186 -0.90 -14.29 0.51
C LEU A 186 0.52 -14.82 0.79
N ALA A 187 1.44 -14.70 -0.16
CA ALA A 187 2.84 -15.08 0.04
C ALA A 187 3.51 -14.24 1.14
N SER A 188 3.32 -12.92 1.15
CA SER A 188 3.83 -12.02 2.18
C SER A 188 3.24 -12.33 3.56
N MET A 189 1.93 -12.62 3.65
CA MET A 189 1.27 -13.04 4.89
C MET A 189 1.85 -14.36 5.43
N ILE A 190 2.07 -15.34 4.56
CA ILE A 190 2.69 -16.61 4.94
C ILE A 190 4.11 -16.39 5.44
N GLN A 191 4.91 -15.57 4.78
CA GLN A 191 6.27 -15.23 5.22
C GLN A 191 6.26 -14.53 6.58
N ALA A 192 5.33 -13.62 6.82
CA ALA A 192 5.15 -12.97 8.11
C ALA A 192 4.85 -13.97 9.24
N VAL A 193 3.97 -14.98 8.98
CA VAL A 193 3.68 -16.05 9.95
C VAL A 193 4.90 -16.93 10.21
N ILE A 194 5.68 -17.26 9.18
CA ILE A 194 6.91 -18.05 9.31
C ILE A 194 7.94 -17.27 10.16
N ALA A 195 8.16 -16.01 9.85
CA ALA A 195 9.09 -15.15 10.57
C ALA A 195 8.69 -14.99 12.06
N ALA A 196 7.40 -14.73 12.32
CA ALA A 196 6.87 -14.63 13.68
C ALA A 196 6.98 -15.93 14.50
N LYS A 197 6.89 -17.09 13.82
CA LYS A 197 7.08 -18.41 14.45
C LYS A 197 8.53 -18.64 14.86
N GLN A 198 9.48 -18.21 14.04
CA GLN A 198 10.92 -18.37 14.26
C GLN A 198 11.50 -17.37 15.25
N ASN A 199 10.88 -16.19 15.39
CA ASN A 199 11.37 -15.10 16.21
C ASN A 199 10.26 -14.56 17.15
N PRO A 200 10.29 -14.95 18.47
CA PRO A 200 9.32 -14.46 19.46
C PRO A 200 9.33 -12.93 19.65
N GLN A 201 10.49 -12.30 19.52
CA GLN A 201 10.62 -10.85 19.62
C GLN A 201 9.91 -10.17 18.45
N LEU A 202 10.12 -10.66 17.24
CA LEU A 202 9.40 -10.18 16.04
C LEU A 202 7.87 -10.33 16.18
N ARG A 203 7.41 -11.45 16.75
CA ARG A 203 5.97 -11.64 17.02
C ARG A 203 5.42 -10.58 17.96
N LYS A 204 6.16 -10.21 19.02
CA LYS A 204 5.78 -9.13 19.94
C LYS A 204 5.74 -7.77 19.22
N GLU A 205 6.73 -7.48 18.39
CA GLU A 205 6.81 -6.26 17.60
C GLU A 205 5.68 -6.16 16.56
N MET A 206 5.30 -7.27 15.93
CA MET A 206 4.14 -7.34 15.03
C MET A 206 2.81 -7.08 15.74
N GLY A 207 2.74 -7.20 17.06
CA GLY A 207 1.59 -6.77 17.86
C GLY A 207 1.51 -5.26 18.12
N ASN A 208 2.59 -4.52 17.88
CA ASN A 208 2.65 -3.08 18.14
C ASN A 208 2.09 -2.27 16.96
N PRO A 209 1.01 -1.48 17.14
CA PRO A 209 0.44 -0.66 16.07
C PRO A 209 1.36 0.50 15.64
N TYR A 210 2.37 0.84 16.43
CA TYR A 210 3.38 1.86 16.13
C TYR A 210 4.70 1.29 15.61
N ASN A 211 4.69 0.06 15.12
CA ASN A 211 5.90 -0.61 14.65
C ASN A 211 6.63 0.19 13.54
N LEU A 212 5.89 0.88 12.67
CA LEU A 212 6.48 1.74 11.62
C LEU A 212 6.99 3.10 12.12
N CYS A 213 7.02 3.33 13.42
CA CYS A 213 7.42 4.60 14.02
C CYS A 213 8.64 4.43 14.96
N PRO A 214 9.77 3.84 14.50
CA PRO A 214 10.92 3.59 15.35
C PRO A 214 11.61 4.87 15.84
N GLU A 215 11.47 5.97 15.10
CA GLU A 215 12.07 7.28 15.41
C GLU A 215 11.36 8.01 16.56
N PHE A 216 10.17 7.57 16.93
CA PHE A 216 9.33 8.23 17.94
C PHE A 216 9.31 7.39 19.22
N SER A 217 9.92 7.88 20.30
CA SER A 217 10.07 7.19 21.59
C SER A 217 9.03 7.54 22.64
N GLU A 218 8.19 8.57 22.40
CA GLU A 218 7.23 9.09 23.37
C GLU A 218 6.10 8.11 23.72
N ASN A 219 5.39 8.38 24.81
CA ASN A 219 4.20 7.63 25.22
C ASN A 219 3.17 7.57 24.10
N LYS A 220 2.86 6.36 23.67
CA LYS A 220 1.96 6.10 22.54
C LYS A 220 0.59 5.69 23.08
N LEU A 221 -0.44 6.35 22.58
CA LEU A 221 -1.82 6.05 22.95
C LEU A 221 -2.20 4.61 22.56
N ARG A 222 -2.86 3.89 23.45
CA ARG A 222 -3.36 2.54 23.15
C ARG A 222 -4.46 2.63 22.09
N GLN A 223 -4.23 1.98 20.95
CA GLN A 223 -5.19 1.91 19.86
C GLN A 223 -6.23 0.80 20.07
N ASN A 224 -7.46 1.06 19.64
CA ASN A 224 -8.51 0.05 19.63
C ASN A 224 -8.34 -0.90 18.43
N ARG A 225 -8.70 -2.17 18.62
CA ARG A 225 -8.64 -3.17 17.58
C ARG A 225 -9.87 -4.08 17.63
N ILE A 226 -10.42 -4.38 16.46
CA ILE A 226 -11.52 -5.34 16.34
C ILE A 226 -10.91 -6.74 16.10
N THR A 227 -11.08 -7.62 17.08
CA THR A 227 -10.54 -9.01 17.02
C THR A 227 -11.64 -10.08 17.04
N SER A 228 -12.90 -9.67 17.24
CA SER A 228 -14.04 -10.56 17.33
C SER A 228 -15.27 -9.93 16.67
N ALA A 229 -16.31 -10.70 16.48
CA ALA A 229 -17.62 -10.19 16.08
C ALA A 229 -18.16 -9.22 17.14
N LYS A 230 -18.49 -8.00 16.76
CA LYS A 230 -18.99 -6.95 17.68
C LYS A 230 -20.01 -6.07 16.96
N PHE A 231 -21.05 -5.65 17.67
CA PHE A 231 -21.97 -4.64 17.15
C PHE A 231 -21.33 -3.25 17.31
N ASP A 232 -21.26 -2.50 16.22
CA ASP A 232 -20.76 -1.14 16.20
C ASP A 232 -21.94 -0.16 16.21
N ASN A 233 -22.05 0.62 17.29
CA ASN A 233 -23.17 1.56 17.47
C ASN A 233 -23.06 2.77 16.54
N ASP A 234 -21.85 3.15 16.09
CA ASP A 234 -21.68 4.31 15.21
C ASP A 234 -22.10 3.99 13.77
N TYR A 235 -21.88 2.75 13.32
CA TYR A 235 -22.34 2.26 12.03
C TYR A 235 -23.69 1.51 12.11
N GLU A 236 -24.22 1.28 13.33
CA GLU A 236 -25.44 0.50 13.60
C GLU A 236 -25.44 -0.87 12.89
N THR A 237 -24.32 -1.56 12.90
CA THR A 237 -24.12 -2.83 12.18
C THR A 237 -23.19 -3.77 12.93
N TRP A 238 -23.28 -5.06 12.64
CA TRP A 238 -22.27 -6.02 13.08
C TRP A 238 -20.96 -5.81 12.33
N SER A 239 -19.88 -5.92 13.04
CA SER A 239 -18.52 -5.77 12.50
C SER A 239 -17.67 -6.99 12.81
N ALA A 240 -16.64 -7.18 11.99
CA ALA A 240 -15.64 -8.23 12.12
C ALA A 240 -14.24 -7.68 11.79
N PRO A 241 -13.17 -8.39 12.14
CA PRO A 241 -11.81 -7.97 11.83
C PRO A 241 -11.62 -7.75 10.32
N PHE A 242 -10.91 -6.67 9.98
CA PHE A 242 -10.40 -6.46 8.63
C PHE A 242 -8.92 -6.85 8.59
N ILE A 243 -8.57 -7.77 7.69
CA ILE A 243 -7.24 -8.39 7.69
C ILE A 243 -6.12 -7.39 7.40
N MET A 244 -6.41 -6.36 6.56
CA MET A 244 -5.43 -5.33 6.19
C MET A 244 -5.24 -4.27 7.28
N GLU A 245 -6.10 -4.24 8.31
CA GLU A 245 -5.94 -3.37 9.49
C GLU A 245 -4.52 -3.48 10.07
N ALA A 246 -3.96 -4.67 10.00
CA ALA A 246 -2.63 -4.95 10.52
C ALA A 246 -1.52 -4.08 9.92
N ILE A 247 -1.61 -3.68 8.64
CA ILE A 247 -0.68 -2.74 8.02
C ILE A 247 -1.23 -1.32 7.99
N ASN A 248 -2.50 -1.16 7.67
CA ASN A 248 -3.12 0.15 7.46
C ASN A 248 -3.07 1.04 8.70
N THR A 249 -3.40 0.51 9.88
CA THR A 249 -3.29 1.24 11.15
C THR A 249 -1.87 1.76 11.38
N ARG A 250 -0.85 0.99 11.04
CA ARG A 250 0.54 1.40 11.18
C ARG A 250 0.91 2.55 10.26
N VAL A 251 0.44 2.50 9.01
CA VAL A 251 0.67 3.56 8.02
C VAL A 251 -0.02 4.85 8.45
N VAL A 252 -1.29 4.80 8.86
CA VAL A 252 -2.05 5.97 9.35
C VAL A 252 -1.39 6.58 10.59
N LEU A 253 -0.97 5.75 11.56
CA LEU A 253 -0.30 6.24 12.77
C LEU A 253 1.09 6.83 12.45
N ARG A 254 1.81 6.27 11.47
CA ARG A 254 3.05 6.86 10.97
C ARG A 254 2.79 8.21 10.32
N SER A 255 1.75 8.35 9.51
CA SER A 255 1.34 9.63 8.91
C SER A 255 1.07 10.69 9.97
N HIS A 256 0.34 10.32 11.00
CA HIS A 256 0.05 11.18 12.15
C HIS A 256 1.34 11.66 12.84
N LEU A 257 2.26 10.76 13.16
CA LEU A 257 3.51 11.10 13.84
C LEU A 257 4.49 11.89 12.96
N LEU A 258 4.65 11.52 11.68
CA LEU A 258 5.47 12.27 10.72
C LEU A 258 4.97 13.70 10.48
N SER A 259 3.68 13.94 10.72
CA SER A 259 3.05 15.26 10.67
C SER A 259 3.05 15.97 12.03
N ASN A 260 3.96 15.61 12.94
CA ASN A 260 4.09 16.18 14.28
C ASN A 260 2.79 16.08 15.09
N LYS A 261 2.16 14.91 15.06
CA LYS A 261 0.88 14.62 15.75
C LYS A 261 -0.25 15.61 15.37
N LEU A 262 -0.32 15.94 14.09
CA LEU A 262 -1.24 16.94 13.53
C LEU A 262 -2.70 16.70 13.95
N TYR A 263 -3.10 15.43 14.12
CA TYR A 263 -4.50 15.06 14.48
C TYR A 263 -4.79 15.12 15.97
N GLY A 264 -3.81 15.52 16.81
CA GLY A 264 -3.95 15.64 18.27
C GLY A 264 -3.33 14.47 19.05
N GLU A 265 -3.00 14.72 20.32
CA GLU A 265 -2.36 13.73 21.20
C GLU A 265 -3.30 12.53 21.52
N ASP A 266 -4.60 12.73 21.40
CA ASP A 266 -5.68 11.78 21.70
C ASP A 266 -6.21 11.06 20.45
N PHE A 267 -5.50 11.09 19.33
CA PHE A 267 -5.95 10.50 18.07
C PHE A 267 -6.05 8.97 18.14
N LEU A 268 -7.26 8.46 17.85
CA LEU A 268 -7.59 7.03 17.78
C LEU A 268 -7.99 6.63 16.37
N TYR A 269 -7.47 5.50 15.92
CA TYR A 269 -7.81 4.92 14.61
C TYR A 269 -8.11 3.43 14.72
N GLN A 270 -9.12 2.94 14.00
CA GLN A 270 -9.43 1.51 13.88
C GLN A 270 -10.07 1.19 12.53
N GLU A 271 -9.93 -0.06 12.09
CA GLU A 271 -10.55 -0.59 10.88
C GLU A 271 -11.39 -1.83 11.17
N GLN A 272 -12.44 -2.04 10.36
CA GLN A 272 -13.35 -3.17 10.50
C GLN A 272 -14.09 -3.48 9.21
N MET A 273 -14.55 -4.72 9.07
CA MET A 273 -15.54 -5.12 8.05
C MET A 273 -16.95 -4.84 8.57
N LEU A 274 -17.82 -4.20 7.78
CA LEU A 274 -19.22 -3.99 8.10
C LEU A 274 -20.05 -5.15 7.54
N MET A 275 -20.69 -5.94 8.42
CA MET A 275 -21.28 -7.23 8.07
C MET A 275 -22.80 -7.21 7.92
N GLY A 276 -23.42 -6.04 8.19
CA GLY A 276 -24.88 -5.85 8.12
C GLY A 276 -25.58 -5.92 9.48
N LYS A 277 -26.92 -5.68 9.47
CA LYS A 277 -27.76 -5.62 10.67
C LYS A 277 -28.36 -6.99 11.02
N GLY A 278 -28.88 -7.11 12.24
CA GLY A 278 -29.65 -8.27 12.71
C GLY A 278 -28.85 -9.58 12.80
N ILE A 279 -29.57 -10.69 12.86
CA ILE A 279 -28.99 -12.04 13.02
C ILE A 279 -28.08 -12.41 11.84
N SER A 280 -28.45 -12.03 10.62
CA SER A 280 -27.64 -12.28 9.41
C SER A 280 -26.27 -11.61 9.51
N GLY A 281 -26.20 -10.34 9.94
CA GLY A 281 -24.96 -9.62 10.18
C GLY A 281 -24.09 -10.29 11.25
N TYR A 282 -24.70 -10.72 12.35
CA TYR A 282 -24.02 -11.46 13.41
C TYR A 282 -23.39 -12.77 12.91
N LEU A 283 -24.18 -13.60 12.22
CA LEU A 283 -23.68 -14.88 11.68
C LEU A 283 -22.55 -14.68 10.66
N LYS A 284 -22.65 -13.69 9.77
CA LYS A 284 -21.55 -13.34 8.84
C LYS A 284 -20.31 -12.91 9.60
N SER A 285 -20.43 -12.10 10.66
CA SER A 285 -19.30 -11.65 11.48
C SER A 285 -18.59 -12.83 12.14
N ILE A 286 -19.35 -13.75 12.76
CA ILE A 286 -18.77 -14.96 13.38
C ILE A 286 -18.10 -15.84 12.33
N SER A 287 -18.76 -16.08 11.20
CA SER A 287 -18.20 -16.91 10.11
C SER A 287 -16.86 -16.35 9.61
N LEU A 288 -16.74 -15.02 9.47
CA LEU A 288 -15.49 -14.38 9.07
C LEU A 288 -14.41 -14.55 10.14
N VAL A 289 -14.73 -14.35 11.42
CA VAL A 289 -13.79 -14.53 12.54
C VAL A 289 -13.27 -15.96 12.59
N LEU A 290 -14.17 -16.94 12.49
CA LEU A 290 -13.80 -18.36 12.49
C LEU A 290 -12.95 -18.72 11.25
N GLY A 291 -13.31 -18.18 10.07
CA GLY A 291 -12.57 -18.37 8.82
C GLY A 291 -11.14 -17.82 8.90
N ILE A 292 -10.96 -16.60 9.43
CA ILE A 292 -9.64 -16.01 9.66
C ILE A 292 -8.82 -16.85 10.65
N GLY A 293 -9.43 -17.28 11.76
CA GLY A 293 -8.79 -18.10 12.77
C GLY A 293 -8.35 -19.47 12.22
N LEU A 294 -9.21 -20.12 11.46
CA LEU A 294 -8.91 -21.39 10.80
C LEU A 294 -7.78 -21.23 9.77
N PHE A 295 -7.84 -20.21 8.93
CA PHE A 295 -6.78 -19.91 7.96
C PHE A 295 -5.44 -19.69 8.66
N ALA A 296 -5.40 -18.87 9.72
CA ALA A 296 -4.20 -18.63 10.50
C ALA A 296 -3.62 -19.91 11.10
N LEU A 297 -4.47 -20.80 11.64
CA LEU A 297 -4.08 -22.11 12.17
C LEU A 297 -3.47 -22.99 11.07
N LEU A 298 -4.12 -23.07 9.92
CA LEU A 298 -3.65 -23.89 8.78
C LEU A 298 -2.30 -23.39 8.23
N VAL A 299 -2.08 -22.06 8.21
CA VAL A 299 -0.80 -21.45 7.79
C VAL A 299 0.28 -21.67 8.85
N PHE A 300 -0.06 -21.65 10.14
CA PHE A 300 0.89 -21.85 11.24
C PHE A 300 1.47 -23.28 11.25
N LEU A 301 0.67 -24.30 10.92
CA LEU A 301 1.08 -25.68 10.87
C LEU A 301 1.80 -25.97 9.53
N THR A 302 3.03 -26.46 9.61
CA THR A 302 3.88 -26.67 8.41
C THR A 302 3.28 -27.66 7.38
N PRO A 303 2.69 -28.81 7.77
CA PRO A 303 2.10 -29.73 6.79
C PRO A 303 0.92 -29.11 6.03
N THR A 304 -0.01 -28.51 6.76
CA THR A 304 -1.21 -27.90 6.15
C THR A 304 -0.88 -26.68 5.32
N ARG A 305 0.10 -25.86 5.75
CA ARG A 305 0.62 -24.75 4.96
C ARG A 305 1.16 -25.20 3.60
N LYS A 306 1.99 -26.28 3.57
CA LYS A 306 2.51 -26.82 2.31
C LYS A 306 1.39 -27.31 1.38
N LEU A 307 0.35 -27.91 1.96
CA LEU A 307 -0.83 -28.36 1.22
C LEU A 307 -1.60 -27.17 0.62
N LEU A 308 -1.86 -26.12 1.44
CA LEU A 308 -2.49 -24.89 0.98
C LEU A 308 -1.71 -24.24 -0.17
N GLN A 309 -0.38 -24.10 -0.02
CA GLN A 309 0.47 -23.50 -1.05
C GLN A 309 0.50 -24.31 -2.36
N ARG A 310 0.31 -25.63 -2.28
CA ARG A 310 0.35 -26.50 -3.45
C ARG A 310 -0.97 -26.58 -4.21
N PHE A 311 -2.12 -26.54 -3.50
CA PHE A 311 -3.42 -26.90 -4.08
C PHE A 311 -4.49 -25.81 -4.00
N VAL A 312 -4.35 -24.82 -3.12
CA VAL A 312 -5.42 -23.87 -2.82
C VAL A 312 -5.04 -22.44 -3.16
N LEU A 313 -3.81 -22.05 -2.83
CA LEU A 313 -3.40 -20.67 -3.00
C LEU A 313 -2.90 -20.42 -4.43
N PRO A 314 -3.23 -19.25 -5.02
CA PRO A 314 -2.73 -18.88 -6.33
C PRO A 314 -1.20 -18.81 -6.29
N LYS A 315 -0.57 -19.30 -7.37
CA LYS A 315 0.88 -19.26 -7.50
C LYS A 315 1.36 -17.82 -7.76
N PRO A 316 2.62 -17.50 -7.43
CA PRO A 316 3.22 -16.24 -7.83
C PRO A 316 3.08 -16.01 -9.35
N GLY A 317 2.47 -14.90 -9.75
CA GLY A 317 2.19 -14.59 -11.14
C GLY A 317 0.81 -15.01 -11.64
N GLU A 318 0.02 -15.69 -10.82
CA GLU A 318 -1.40 -15.98 -11.08
C GLU A 318 -2.30 -14.96 -10.36
N GLY A 319 -3.42 -14.62 -10.98
CA GLY A 319 -4.41 -13.68 -10.44
C GLY A 319 -5.72 -13.74 -11.21
N PRO A 320 -6.70 -12.90 -10.86
CA PRO A 320 -7.99 -12.87 -11.53
C PRO A 320 -7.87 -12.51 -13.01
N SER A 321 -8.81 -13.00 -13.81
CA SER A 321 -8.93 -12.62 -15.21
C SER A 321 -9.18 -11.13 -15.39
N PHE A 322 -8.96 -10.60 -16.60
CA PHE A 322 -9.21 -9.19 -16.90
C PHE A 322 -10.67 -8.79 -16.62
N GLU A 323 -11.62 -9.65 -16.95
CA GLU A 323 -13.04 -9.43 -16.69
C GLU A 323 -13.35 -9.38 -15.17
N GLU A 324 -12.75 -10.26 -14.38
CA GLU A 324 -12.91 -10.24 -12.93
C GLU A 324 -12.31 -8.97 -12.33
N GLN A 325 -11.16 -8.51 -12.81
CA GLN A 325 -10.56 -7.24 -12.40
C GLN A 325 -11.45 -6.05 -12.72
N LYS A 326 -11.97 -5.98 -13.95
CA LYS A 326 -12.85 -4.90 -14.42
C LYS A 326 -14.18 -4.85 -13.67
N ASN A 327 -14.74 -6.01 -13.32
CA ASN A 327 -16.00 -6.13 -12.58
C ASN A 327 -15.80 -6.07 -11.05
N GLY A 328 -14.59 -5.88 -10.58
CA GLY A 328 -14.27 -5.66 -9.17
C GLY A 328 -14.61 -4.25 -8.73
N PHE A 329 -14.68 -4.05 -7.43
CA PHE A 329 -14.82 -2.72 -6.82
C PHE A 329 -14.56 -2.79 -5.32
N PHE A 330 -14.39 -1.64 -4.68
CA PHE A 330 -14.45 -1.52 -3.23
C PHE A 330 -15.24 -0.27 -2.81
N LYS A 331 -15.83 -0.34 -1.61
CA LYS A 331 -16.50 0.78 -0.94
C LYS A 331 -16.13 0.77 0.53
N ILE A 332 -15.62 1.88 0.99
CA ILE A 332 -15.13 2.10 2.35
C ILE A 332 -15.79 3.38 2.88
N SER A 333 -16.18 3.38 4.14
CA SER A 333 -16.69 4.55 4.86
C SER A 333 -15.76 4.85 6.03
N LEU A 334 -15.30 6.09 6.15
CA LEU A 334 -14.58 6.59 7.30
C LEU A 334 -15.50 7.50 8.11
N LEU A 335 -15.69 7.23 9.39
CA LEU A 335 -16.44 8.03 10.32
C LEU A 335 -15.51 8.69 11.32
N GLY A 336 -15.41 10.01 11.23
CA GLY A 336 -14.61 10.84 12.12
C GLY A 336 -15.48 11.44 13.22
N LYS A 337 -15.02 11.31 14.48
CA LYS A 337 -15.63 11.99 15.64
C LYS A 337 -14.82 13.22 16.00
N ILE A 338 -15.50 14.35 16.01
CA ILE A 338 -14.95 15.66 16.38
C ILE A 338 -15.36 15.96 17.82
N LYS A 339 -14.58 16.74 18.54
CA LYS A 339 -14.99 17.26 19.86
C LYS A 339 -16.34 17.96 19.75
N GLU A 340 -17.10 18.03 20.82
CA GLU A 340 -18.46 18.57 20.88
C GLU A 340 -19.56 17.69 20.22
N GLY A 341 -19.27 16.40 20.01
CA GLY A 341 -20.26 15.43 19.51
C GLY A 341 -20.54 15.50 18.00
N LYS A 342 -19.82 16.34 17.25
CA LYS A 342 -19.94 16.40 15.80
C LYS A 342 -19.26 15.19 15.14
N THR A 343 -19.82 14.75 14.02
CA THR A 343 -19.27 13.66 13.21
C THR A 343 -19.16 14.07 11.76
N VAL A 344 -18.23 13.45 11.04
CA VAL A 344 -18.08 13.59 9.59
C VAL A 344 -17.88 12.22 8.98
N THR A 345 -18.47 11.98 7.83
CA THR A 345 -18.30 10.73 7.10
C THR A 345 -17.70 11.01 5.75
N LEU A 346 -16.64 10.29 5.41
CA LEU A 346 -16.03 10.30 4.10
C LEU A 346 -16.13 8.90 3.49
N LYS A 347 -16.56 8.82 2.23
CA LYS A 347 -16.61 7.57 1.46
C LYS A 347 -15.45 7.51 0.49
N VAL A 348 -14.74 6.38 0.48
CA VAL A 348 -13.70 6.08 -0.49
C VAL A 348 -14.14 4.88 -1.31
N SER A 349 -14.09 5.00 -2.63
CA SER A 349 -14.45 3.90 -3.52
C SER A 349 -13.50 3.80 -4.72
N GLY A 350 -13.45 2.60 -5.31
CA GLY A 350 -12.73 2.33 -6.55
C GLY A 350 -13.54 1.43 -7.47
N ASP A 351 -13.37 1.60 -8.77
CA ASP A 351 -14.16 1.02 -9.85
C ASP A 351 -13.62 -0.30 -10.42
N THR A 352 -12.52 -0.79 -9.87
CA THR A 352 -11.88 -2.06 -10.24
C THR A 352 -11.53 -2.87 -9.01
N ASP A 353 -11.15 -4.13 -9.19
CA ASP A 353 -10.79 -5.00 -8.07
C ASP A 353 -9.66 -4.40 -7.22
N PRO A 354 -9.78 -4.44 -5.89
CA PRO A 354 -8.80 -3.81 -5.01
C PRO A 354 -7.42 -4.48 -5.07
N GLY A 355 -7.39 -5.82 -5.24
CA GLY A 355 -6.16 -6.60 -5.12
C GLY A 355 -5.15 -6.38 -6.26
N TYR A 356 -5.61 -6.05 -7.45
CA TYR A 356 -4.76 -5.95 -8.64
C TYR A 356 -5.04 -4.72 -9.50
N GLY A 357 -6.25 -4.59 -10.04
CA GLY A 357 -6.57 -3.53 -10.98
C GLY A 357 -6.41 -2.15 -10.36
N CYS A 358 -7.08 -1.90 -9.23
CA CYS A 358 -6.99 -0.63 -8.52
C CYS A 358 -5.59 -0.42 -7.91
N THR A 359 -4.99 -1.47 -7.35
CA THR A 359 -3.63 -1.43 -6.79
C THR A 359 -2.57 -1.03 -7.82
N ALA A 360 -2.63 -1.58 -9.05
CA ALA A 360 -1.71 -1.20 -10.12
C ALA A 360 -1.87 0.28 -10.52
N LYS A 361 -3.12 0.78 -10.60
CA LYS A 361 -3.42 2.19 -10.84
C LYS A 361 -2.90 3.08 -9.71
N MET A 362 -3.11 2.68 -8.44
CA MET A 362 -2.59 3.42 -7.26
C MET A 362 -1.07 3.53 -7.29
N LEU A 363 -0.36 2.43 -7.53
CA LEU A 363 1.10 2.44 -7.62
C LEU A 363 1.60 3.29 -8.80
N THR A 364 0.92 3.21 -9.94
CA THR A 364 1.22 4.05 -11.11
C THR A 364 1.11 5.54 -10.75
N GLN A 365 -0.03 5.95 -10.17
CA GLN A 365 -0.24 7.35 -9.83
C GLN A 365 0.69 7.82 -8.70
N SER A 366 1.06 6.95 -7.76
CA SER A 366 2.10 7.25 -6.76
C SER A 366 3.46 7.51 -7.40
N ALA A 367 3.87 6.67 -8.35
CA ALA A 367 5.14 6.87 -9.07
C ALA A 367 5.15 8.17 -9.87
N LEU A 368 4.07 8.46 -10.60
CA LEU A 368 3.92 9.69 -11.38
C LEU A 368 3.84 10.93 -10.47
N CYS A 369 3.14 10.86 -9.35
CA CYS A 369 3.10 11.93 -8.36
C CYS A 369 4.49 12.24 -7.79
N LEU A 370 5.27 11.20 -7.44
CA LEU A 370 6.66 11.36 -6.99
C LEU A 370 7.57 11.95 -8.07
N ALA A 371 7.28 11.69 -9.35
CA ALA A 371 8.09 12.19 -10.47
C ALA A 371 7.81 13.64 -10.84
N PHE A 372 6.54 14.09 -10.71
CA PHE A 372 6.09 15.35 -11.32
C PHE A 372 5.46 16.36 -10.36
N ASP A 373 4.80 15.90 -9.26
CA ASP A 373 3.96 16.79 -8.46
C ASP A 373 4.54 17.16 -7.09
N LEU A 374 5.72 16.62 -6.78
CA LEU A 374 6.38 17.00 -5.54
C LEU A 374 6.88 18.45 -5.65
N ASN A 375 6.32 19.34 -4.84
CA ASN A 375 6.87 20.69 -4.69
C ASN A 375 8.31 20.60 -4.18
N HIS A 376 9.24 21.25 -4.85
CA HIS A 376 10.67 21.30 -4.49
C HIS A 376 10.91 21.82 -3.06
N ASN A 377 9.92 22.50 -2.47
CA ASN A 377 9.95 23.00 -1.09
C ASN A 377 9.40 22.02 -0.05
N GLN A 378 8.87 20.84 -0.47
CA GLN A 378 8.41 19.84 0.48
C GLN A 378 9.57 19.01 1.00
N LYS A 379 9.62 18.88 2.34
CA LYS A 379 10.47 18.03 3.21
C LYS A 379 11.53 17.22 2.45
N GLY A 380 12.78 17.24 2.94
CA GLY A 380 13.91 16.49 2.37
C GLY A 380 13.63 15.01 2.14
N GLY A 381 14.67 14.23 1.88
CA GLY A 381 14.55 12.78 1.77
C GLY A 381 14.11 12.09 3.06
N GLY A 382 13.77 10.82 2.98
CA GLY A 382 13.35 9.98 4.13
C GLY A 382 12.34 8.92 3.76
N PHE A 383 11.85 8.20 4.77
CA PHE A 383 10.76 7.24 4.62
C PHE A 383 9.43 7.88 4.99
N TYR A 384 8.55 7.96 4.03
CA TYR A 384 7.23 8.59 4.12
C TYR A 384 6.11 7.58 3.94
N THR A 385 4.89 8.00 4.26
CA THR A 385 3.65 7.32 3.87
C THR A 385 3.06 7.99 2.63
N PRO A 386 2.10 7.39 1.92
CA PRO A 386 1.43 8.04 0.80
C PRO A 386 0.89 9.42 1.14
N ALA A 387 0.18 9.57 2.27
CA ALA A 387 -0.37 10.86 2.69
C ALA A 387 0.71 11.90 3.02
N THR A 388 1.79 11.52 3.69
CA THR A 388 2.84 12.47 4.10
C THR A 388 3.80 12.85 2.97
N ALA A 389 3.98 11.97 1.97
CA ALA A 389 4.81 12.26 0.81
C ALA A 389 4.07 13.09 -0.25
N MET A 390 2.81 12.76 -0.51
CA MET A 390 2.08 13.20 -1.71
C MET A 390 0.73 13.86 -1.39
N GLY A 391 0.04 13.46 -0.30
CA GLY A 391 -1.18 14.10 0.19
C GLY A 391 -2.23 14.35 -0.89
N GLY A 392 -2.76 15.58 -0.95
CA GLY A 392 -3.81 15.98 -1.87
C GLY A 392 -3.45 15.81 -3.35
N ALA A 393 -2.19 15.99 -3.73
CA ALA A 393 -1.75 15.80 -5.11
C ALA A 393 -1.98 14.34 -5.58
N LEU A 394 -1.72 13.36 -4.70
CA LEU A 394 -2.03 11.97 -5.02
C LEU A 394 -3.54 11.71 -5.02
N THR A 395 -4.31 12.30 -4.09
CA THR A 395 -5.78 12.20 -4.08
C THR A 395 -6.38 12.67 -5.40
N GLU A 396 -5.95 13.83 -5.90
CA GLU A 396 -6.41 14.38 -7.18
C GLU A 396 -6.08 13.44 -8.34
N ARG A 397 -4.85 12.92 -8.42
CA ARG A 397 -4.46 11.95 -9.45
C ARG A 397 -5.29 10.68 -9.41
N LEU A 398 -5.55 10.16 -8.22
CA LEU A 398 -6.33 8.93 -8.06
C LEU A 398 -7.78 9.12 -8.52
N GLN A 399 -8.36 10.28 -8.28
CA GLN A 399 -9.70 10.62 -8.77
C GLN A 399 -9.72 10.79 -10.29
N GLN A 400 -8.72 11.46 -10.85
CA GLN A 400 -8.67 11.77 -12.27
C GLN A 400 -8.30 10.56 -13.13
N TYR A 401 -7.37 9.70 -12.66
CA TYR A 401 -6.75 8.68 -13.52
C TYR A 401 -6.86 7.24 -13.00
N ALA A 402 -7.34 7.02 -11.78
CA ALA A 402 -7.40 5.68 -11.18
C ALA A 402 -8.82 5.18 -10.89
N GLY A 403 -9.85 5.95 -11.25
CA GLY A 403 -11.25 5.58 -11.01
C GLY A 403 -11.63 5.53 -9.53
N MET A 404 -10.88 6.24 -8.68
CA MET A 404 -11.21 6.39 -7.25
C MET A 404 -12.06 7.63 -7.00
N LYS A 405 -12.83 7.60 -5.91
CA LYS A 405 -13.59 8.74 -5.42
C LYS A 405 -13.38 8.92 -3.91
N PHE A 406 -13.31 10.16 -3.48
CA PHE A 406 -13.27 10.59 -2.08
C PHE A 406 -14.41 11.58 -1.88
N GLU A 407 -15.50 11.15 -1.23
CA GLU A 407 -16.76 11.89 -1.14
C GLU A 407 -17.14 12.09 0.33
N ILE A 408 -17.33 13.34 0.77
CA ILE A 408 -17.79 13.71 2.12
C ILE A 408 -19.32 13.61 2.20
#